data_0c55ea9bd6e63515a93184bcab49d36c
#
_entry.id   0c55ea9bd6e63515a93184bcab49d36c
#
_cell.length_a   1.000
_cell.length_b   1.000
_cell.length_c   1.000
_cell.angle_alpha   90.00
_cell.angle_beta   90.00
_cell.angle_gamma   90.00
#
_symmetry.space_group_name_H-M   'P 1'
#
loop_
_entity.id
_entity.type
_entity.pdbx_description
1 polymer ?
#
loop_
_entity_poly.entity_id
_entity_poly.type
_entity_poly.pdbx_seq_one_letter_code
_entity_poly.pdbx_strand_id
1 'polypeptide(L)'
;THVTTWVFDLDNTLYPPHMRLFDQIEVRMTDWVMQALKVDRARADHLRAYYWQTYGTTLAGLMAEHGVDPGPYLTEVHDIDFSILAPDPDLAAAIAALPGRKIVYTNGCAPYADRVIAARGLSGQFDAVYGVEHARFHPKPDAQAFATVFQLDGLDPVSSAMFEDDS
;
A
#
# COMPACT_ATOMS: atom_id res chain seq x y z
N THR A 1 -8.77 27.16 2.84
CA THR A 1 -8.24 25.93 2.25
C THR A 1 -9.32 25.27 1.43
N HIS A 2 -9.06 24.99 0.17
CA HIS A 2 -10.04 24.43 -0.74
C HIS A 2 -9.82 22.94 -0.99
N VAL A 3 -9.22 22.23 -0.03
CA VAL A 3 -9.04 20.79 -0.13
C VAL A 3 -10.37 20.11 0.16
N THR A 4 -10.88 19.37 -0.82
CA THR A 4 -12.14 18.65 -0.73
C THR A 4 -11.95 17.15 -0.57
N THR A 5 -10.76 16.62 -0.93
CA THR A 5 -10.41 15.21 -0.78
C THR A 5 -8.99 15.05 -0.23
N TRP A 6 -8.88 14.21 0.77
CA TRP A 6 -7.61 13.85 1.41
C TRP A 6 -7.28 12.42 1.04
N VAL A 7 -6.10 12.20 0.46
CA VAL A 7 -5.61 10.89 0.06
C VAL A 7 -4.49 10.48 1.00
N PHE A 8 -4.65 9.33 1.65
CA PHE A 8 -3.67 8.80 2.58
C PHE A 8 -2.99 7.57 1.99
N ASP A 9 -1.68 7.57 1.96
CA ASP A 9 -0.90 6.34 1.88
C ASP A 9 -1.13 5.50 3.14
N LEU A 10 -0.78 4.24 3.10
CA LEU A 10 -0.95 3.30 4.21
C LEU A 10 0.36 3.04 4.94
N ASP A 11 1.27 2.34 4.27
CA ASP A 11 2.50 1.84 4.89
C ASP A 11 3.41 2.98 5.30
N ASN A 12 3.83 2.96 6.57
CA ASN A 12 4.67 3.99 7.17
C ASN A 12 4.06 5.42 7.15
N THR A 13 2.75 5.50 6.90
CA THR A 13 1.96 6.75 6.95
C THR A 13 0.85 6.66 7.99
N LEU A 14 -0.01 5.64 7.91
CA LEU A 14 -1.08 5.41 8.91
C LEU A 14 -0.58 4.62 10.14
N TYR A 15 0.60 4.09 10.09
CA TYR A 15 1.38 3.64 11.24
C TYR A 15 2.83 4.12 11.08
N PRO A 16 3.54 4.40 12.18
CA PRO A 16 4.92 4.88 12.10
C PRO A 16 5.89 3.76 11.75
N PRO A 17 7.00 4.06 11.04
CA PRO A 17 7.99 3.07 10.63
C PRO A 17 8.59 2.26 11.78
N HIS A 18 8.70 2.84 12.98
CA HIS A 18 9.29 2.17 14.15
C HIS A 18 8.45 1.00 14.66
N MET A 19 7.20 0.87 14.25
CA MET A 19 6.37 -0.32 14.53
C MET A 19 6.82 -1.55 13.72
N ARG A 20 7.61 -1.34 12.66
CA ARG A 20 8.27 -2.40 11.88
C ARG A 20 7.30 -3.42 11.28
N LEU A 21 6.08 -3.01 10.98
CA LEU A 21 5.10 -3.89 10.34
C LEU A 21 5.58 -4.32 8.95
N PHE A 22 6.12 -3.37 8.18
CA PHE A 22 6.57 -3.61 6.82
C PHE A 22 7.74 -4.60 6.75
N ASP A 23 8.57 -4.69 7.80
CA ASP A 23 9.65 -5.67 7.88
C ASP A 23 9.14 -7.11 7.73
N GLN A 24 7.97 -7.42 8.29
CA GLN A 24 7.34 -8.74 8.14
C GLN A 24 6.96 -9.01 6.68
N ILE A 25 6.45 -8.00 6.00
CA ILE A 25 6.08 -8.09 4.57
C ILE A 25 7.34 -8.35 3.72
N GLU A 26 8.43 -7.65 4.01
CA GLU A 26 9.69 -7.83 3.28
C GLU A 26 10.22 -9.26 3.41
N VAL A 27 10.15 -9.84 4.59
CA VAL A 27 10.53 -11.26 4.81
C VAL A 27 9.66 -12.18 3.96
N ARG A 28 8.35 -11.96 3.97
CA ARG A 28 7.40 -12.73 3.15
C ARG A 28 7.64 -12.58 1.65
N MET A 29 7.98 -11.36 1.20
CA MET A 29 8.33 -11.10 -0.20
C MET A 29 9.56 -11.90 -0.62
N THR A 30 10.62 -11.88 0.18
CA THR A 30 11.84 -12.66 -0.08
C THR A 30 11.53 -14.15 -0.14
N ASP A 31 10.79 -14.67 0.83
CA ASP A 31 10.41 -16.09 0.88
C ASP A 31 9.59 -16.48 -0.35
N TRP A 32 8.67 -15.62 -0.76
CA TRP A 32 7.84 -15.85 -1.95
C TRP A 32 8.69 -15.94 -3.23
N VAL A 33 9.63 -14.99 -3.40
CA VAL A 33 10.54 -14.98 -4.57
C VAL A 33 11.44 -16.22 -4.57
N MET A 34 11.97 -16.61 -3.41
CA MET A 34 12.77 -17.83 -3.29
C MET A 34 12.01 -19.07 -3.78
N GLN A 35 10.77 -19.21 -3.38
CA GLN A 35 9.93 -20.37 -3.74
C GLN A 35 9.49 -20.32 -5.20
N ALA A 36 9.03 -19.18 -5.66
CA ALA A 36 8.46 -19.04 -7.01
C ALA A 36 9.54 -19.13 -8.09
N LEU A 37 10.71 -18.53 -7.87
CA LEU A 37 11.79 -18.48 -8.85
C LEU A 37 12.88 -19.55 -8.59
N LYS A 38 12.75 -20.32 -7.49
CA LYS A 38 13.71 -21.36 -7.08
C LYS A 38 15.14 -20.81 -6.97
N VAL A 39 15.28 -19.71 -6.27
CA VAL A 39 16.54 -19.04 -5.99
C VAL A 39 16.83 -19.02 -4.50
N ASP A 40 18.08 -18.78 -4.12
CA ASP A 40 18.44 -18.59 -2.72
C ASP A 40 18.06 -17.19 -2.21
N ARG A 41 18.19 -16.98 -0.91
CA ARG A 41 17.82 -15.71 -0.25
C ARG A 41 18.58 -14.52 -0.82
N ALA A 42 19.88 -14.65 -1.00
CA ALA A 42 20.71 -13.56 -1.52
C ALA A 42 20.26 -13.14 -2.92
N ARG A 43 19.94 -14.11 -3.77
CA ARG A 43 19.41 -13.82 -5.12
C ARG A 43 18.01 -13.22 -5.06
N ALA A 44 17.17 -13.72 -4.17
CA ALA A 44 15.82 -13.19 -3.99
C ALA A 44 15.84 -11.71 -3.53
N ASP A 45 16.68 -11.38 -2.55
CA ASP A 45 16.85 -10.01 -2.08
C ASP A 45 17.37 -9.08 -3.19
N HIS A 46 18.32 -9.55 -3.99
CA HIS A 46 18.83 -8.82 -5.13
C HIS A 46 17.73 -8.56 -6.19
N LEU A 47 16.93 -9.59 -6.50
CA LEU A 47 15.82 -9.46 -7.45
C LEU A 47 14.76 -8.49 -6.95
N ARG A 48 14.42 -8.53 -5.67
CA ARG A 48 13.46 -7.57 -5.07
C ARG A 48 13.93 -6.13 -5.25
N ALA A 49 15.21 -5.85 -4.95
CA ALA A 49 15.79 -4.53 -5.14
C ALA A 49 15.80 -4.10 -6.62
N TYR A 50 16.16 -5.02 -7.49
CA TYR A 50 16.15 -4.78 -8.95
C TYR A 50 14.75 -4.46 -9.47
N TYR A 51 13.73 -5.25 -9.07
CA TYR A 51 12.36 -5.01 -9.51
C TYR A 51 11.81 -3.70 -8.98
N TRP A 52 12.10 -3.38 -7.71
CA TRP A 52 11.68 -2.12 -7.13
C TRP A 52 12.27 -0.92 -7.88
N GLN A 53 13.55 -0.97 -8.20
CA GLN A 53 14.23 0.11 -8.94
C GLN A 53 13.74 0.22 -10.38
N THR A 54 13.47 -0.90 -11.04
CA THR A 54 13.18 -0.94 -12.48
C THR A 54 11.68 -0.75 -12.76
N TYR A 55 10.82 -1.32 -11.93
CA TYR A 55 9.38 -1.38 -12.16
C TYR A 55 8.54 -0.67 -11.10
N GLY A 56 9.16 -0.19 -10.04
CA GLY A 56 8.50 0.53 -8.95
C GLY A 56 8.09 -0.34 -7.76
N THR A 57 7.79 -1.62 -7.94
CA THR A 57 7.54 -2.60 -6.89
C THR A 57 8.07 -3.97 -7.29
N THR A 58 8.30 -4.82 -6.29
CA THR A 58 8.64 -6.24 -6.52
C THR A 58 7.56 -6.93 -7.35
N LEU A 59 6.29 -6.73 -7.02
CA LEU A 59 5.17 -7.33 -7.74
C LEU A 59 5.14 -6.94 -9.21
N ALA A 60 5.31 -5.66 -9.52
CA ALA A 60 5.32 -5.18 -10.90
C ALA A 60 6.42 -5.86 -11.72
N GLY A 61 7.61 -6.03 -11.15
CA GLY A 61 8.71 -6.75 -11.80
C GLY A 61 8.42 -8.24 -11.99
N LEU A 62 7.87 -8.91 -10.98
CA LEU A 62 7.46 -10.31 -11.06
C LEU A 62 6.41 -10.54 -12.14
N MET A 63 5.46 -9.65 -12.26
CA MET A 63 4.44 -9.72 -13.31
C MET A 63 5.04 -9.50 -14.70
N ALA A 64 5.90 -8.48 -14.84
CA ALA A 64 6.50 -8.10 -16.13
C ALA A 64 7.46 -9.16 -16.65
N GLU A 65 8.33 -9.71 -15.80
CA GLU A 65 9.40 -10.62 -16.22
C GLU A 65 9.01 -12.10 -16.13
N HIS A 66 8.07 -12.47 -15.27
CA HIS A 66 7.72 -13.88 -15.00
C HIS A 66 6.24 -14.19 -15.18
N GLY A 67 5.40 -13.22 -15.50
CA GLY A 67 3.95 -13.43 -15.66
C GLY A 67 3.26 -13.92 -14.40
N VAL A 68 3.74 -13.51 -13.23
CA VAL A 68 3.22 -13.93 -11.93
C VAL A 68 1.78 -13.47 -11.76
N ASP A 69 0.91 -14.36 -11.25
CA ASP A 69 -0.43 -14.01 -10.81
C ASP A 69 -0.33 -13.17 -9.51
N PRO A 70 -0.82 -11.93 -9.51
CA PRO A 70 -0.73 -11.08 -8.33
C PRO A 70 -1.57 -11.54 -7.14
N GLY A 71 -2.65 -12.28 -7.37
CA GLY A 71 -3.57 -12.71 -6.31
C GLY A 71 -2.89 -13.50 -5.20
N PRO A 72 -2.29 -14.66 -5.49
CA PRO A 72 -1.56 -15.45 -4.49
C PRO A 72 -0.41 -14.69 -3.84
N TYR A 73 0.34 -13.92 -4.61
CA TYR A 73 1.43 -13.09 -4.07
C TYR A 73 0.93 -12.12 -3.00
N LEU A 74 -0.11 -11.34 -3.33
CA LEU A 74 -0.66 -10.34 -2.40
C LEU A 74 -1.24 -10.97 -1.15
N THR A 75 -1.87 -12.14 -1.26
CA THR A 75 -2.39 -12.87 -0.12
C THR A 75 -1.27 -13.34 0.81
N GLU A 76 -0.24 -13.94 0.27
CA GLU A 76 0.85 -14.53 1.06
C GLU A 76 1.76 -13.49 1.73
N VAL A 77 2.14 -12.45 1.01
CA VAL A 77 3.04 -11.43 1.58
C VAL A 77 2.37 -10.60 2.67
N HIS A 78 1.04 -10.54 2.69
CA HIS A 78 0.26 -9.85 3.72
C HIS A 78 -0.29 -10.78 4.81
N ASP A 79 0.07 -12.06 4.81
CA ASP A 79 -0.21 -12.98 5.91
C ASP A 79 0.82 -12.79 7.02
N ILE A 80 0.61 -11.75 7.81
CA ILE A 80 1.54 -11.25 8.83
C ILE A 80 0.82 -11.03 10.17
N ASP A 81 1.60 -10.77 11.21
CA ASP A 81 1.10 -10.44 12.54
C ASP A 81 0.80 -8.95 12.65
N PHE A 82 -0.49 -8.59 12.76
CA PHE A 82 -0.95 -7.23 12.95
C PHE A 82 -1.01 -6.82 14.42
N SER A 83 -0.77 -7.73 15.36
CA SER A 83 -0.90 -7.45 16.80
C SER A 83 0.14 -6.45 17.31
N ILE A 84 1.20 -6.20 16.55
CA ILE A 84 2.20 -5.17 16.88
C ILE A 84 1.66 -3.75 16.68
N LEU A 85 0.57 -3.58 15.93
CA LEU A 85 -0.09 -2.30 15.76
C LEU A 85 -1.03 -2.03 16.95
N ALA A 86 -0.97 -0.81 17.47
CA ALA A 86 -1.88 -0.35 18.50
C ALA A 86 -2.84 0.71 17.94
N PRO A 87 -4.08 0.81 18.44
CA PRO A 87 -4.97 1.93 18.12
C PRO A 87 -4.32 3.27 18.48
N ASP A 88 -4.59 4.28 17.64
CA ASP A 88 -4.14 5.66 17.86
C ASP A 88 -5.34 6.60 17.87
N PRO A 89 -5.92 6.87 19.06
CA PRO A 89 -7.09 7.75 19.16
C PRO A 89 -6.82 9.18 18.73
N ASP A 90 -5.60 9.68 18.92
CA ASP A 90 -5.21 11.04 18.52
C ASP A 90 -5.17 11.16 16.99
N LEU A 91 -4.61 10.17 16.31
CA LEU A 91 -4.62 10.11 14.84
C LEU A 91 -6.05 9.99 14.31
N ALA A 92 -6.87 9.13 14.92
CA ALA A 92 -8.27 8.98 14.54
C ALA A 92 -9.03 10.30 14.67
N ALA A 93 -8.84 11.03 15.75
CA ALA A 93 -9.47 12.35 15.98
C ALA A 93 -8.98 13.38 14.97
N ALA A 94 -7.69 13.39 14.66
CA ALA A 94 -7.10 14.32 13.68
C ALA A 94 -7.66 14.07 12.27
N ILE A 95 -7.78 12.81 11.87
CA ILE A 95 -8.38 12.45 10.56
C ILE A 95 -9.85 12.81 10.53
N ALA A 96 -10.60 12.50 11.59
CA ALA A 96 -12.01 12.83 11.69
C ALA A 96 -12.29 14.34 11.59
N ALA A 97 -11.36 15.17 12.06
CA ALA A 97 -11.47 16.62 12.02
C ALA A 97 -11.24 17.23 10.63
N LEU A 98 -10.63 16.49 9.71
CA LEU A 98 -10.43 16.96 8.34
C LEU A 98 -11.77 17.05 7.62
N PRO A 99 -12.08 18.20 6.98
CA PRO A 99 -13.33 18.36 6.26
C PRO A 99 -13.26 17.66 4.88
N GLY A 100 -14.39 17.13 4.44
CA GLY A 100 -14.53 16.55 3.12
C GLY A 100 -14.25 15.07 3.06
N ARG A 101 -13.96 14.59 1.85
CA ARG A 101 -13.74 13.18 1.55
C ARG A 101 -12.35 12.73 1.96
N LYS A 102 -12.25 11.51 2.48
CA LYS A 102 -10.98 10.90 2.89
C LYS A 102 -10.89 9.49 2.32
N ILE A 103 -9.81 9.21 1.60
CA ILE A 103 -9.56 7.89 1.02
C ILE A 103 -8.16 7.40 1.37
N VAL A 104 -8.00 6.09 1.34
CA VAL A 104 -6.69 5.43 1.41
C VAL A 104 -6.32 4.93 0.04
N TYR A 105 -5.08 5.14 -0.38
CA TYR A 105 -4.53 4.56 -1.60
C TYR A 105 -3.12 4.01 -1.34
N THR A 106 -2.96 2.70 -1.52
CA THR A 106 -1.74 1.96 -1.22
C THR A 106 -1.26 1.13 -2.41
N ASN A 107 0.06 0.87 -2.48
CA ASN A 107 0.64 -0.13 -3.38
C ASN A 107 0.44 -1.58 -2.87
N GLY A 108 -0.01 -1.76 -1.63
CA GLY A 108 -0.54 -3.02 -1.16
C GLY A 108 -1.94 -3.27 -1.71
N CYS A 109 -2.61 -4.32 -1.22
CA CYS A 109 -3.99 -4.60 -1.60
C CYS A 109 -5.00 -4.02 -0.59
N ALA A 110 -6.24 -3.82 -1.04
CA ALA A 110 -7.29 -3.27 -0.18
C ALA A 110 -7.60 -4.15 1.04
N PRO A 111 -7.68 -5.49 0.96
CA PRO A 111 -7.89 -6.33 2.13
C PRO A 111 -6.81 -6.16 3.22
N TYR A 112 -5.56 -6.03 2.81
CA TYR A 112 -4.46 -5.72 3.73
C TYR A 112 -4.65 -4.35 4.38
N ALA A 113 -4.97 -3.33 3.58
CA ALA A 113 -5.23 -1.98 4.08
C ALA A 113 -6.34 -1.96 5.12
N ASP A 114 -7.44 -2.68 4.89
CA ASP A 114 -8.54 -2.78 5.84
C ASP A 114 -8.10 -3.36 7.19
N ARG A 115 -7.20 -4.34 7.18
CA ARG A 115 -6.65 -4.93 8.42
C ARG A 115 -5.77 -3.94 9.19
N VAL A 116 -4.94 -3.17 8.50
CA VAL A 116 -4.13 -2.11 9.12
C VAL A 116 -5.02 -1.02 9.71
N ILE A 117 -5.99 -0.56 8.95
CA ILE A 117 -6.95 0.47 9.37
C ILE A 117 -7.67 0.02 10.66
N ALA A 118 -8.15 -1.22 10.70
CA ALA A 118 -8.81 -1.77 11.89
C ALA A 118 -7.86 -1.85 13.08
N ALA A 119 -6.64 -2.35 12.88
CA ALA A 119 -5.64 -2.48 13.96
C ALA A 119 -5.21 -1.12 14.54
N ARG A 120 -5.23 -0.07 13.73
CA ARG A 120 -4.92 1.30 14.16
C ARG A 120 -6.11 2.06 14.77
N GLY A 121 -7.28 1.41 14.87
CA GLY A 121 -8.48 2.05 15.39
C GLY A 121 -9.05 3.13 14.47
N LEU A 122 -8.83 2.98 13.16
CA LEU A 122 -9.23 3.96 12.15
C LEU A 122 -10.45 3.52 11.33
N SER A 123 -11.11 2.42 11.71
CA SER A 123 -12.31 1.93 11.03
C SER A 123 -13.38 3.01 10.98
N GLY A 124 -14.01 3.18 9.83
CA GLY A 124 -15.06 4.19 9.63
C GLY A 124 -14.56 5.61 9.35
N GLN A 125 -13.24 5.85 9.36
CA GLN A 125 -12.67 7.18 9.08
C GLN A 125 -12.57 7.49 7.58
N PHE A 126 -12.54 6.46 6.74
CA PHE A 126 -12.30 6.62 5.31
C PHE A 126 -13.55 6.29 4.48
N ASP A 127 -13.80 7.10 3.45
CA ASP A 127 -14.92 6.92 2.52
C ASP A 127 -14.64 5.82 1.49
N ALA A 128 -13.37 5.56 1.18
CA ALA A 128 -12.97 4.49 0.27
C ALA A 128 -11.52 4.05 0.57
N VAL A 129 -11.20 2.82 0.17
CA VAL A 129 -9.86 2.23 0.26
C VAL A 129 -9.51 1.63 -1.10
N TYR A 130 -8.39 2.08 -1.66
CA TYR A 130 -7.89 1.60 -2.94
C TYR A 130 -6.52 0.95 -2.78
N GLY A 131 -6.38 -0.26 -3.31
CA GLY A 131 -5.12 -0.97 -3.42
C GLY A 131 -4.59 -0.98 -4.85
N VAL A 132 -3.46 -1.65 -5.03
CA VAL A 132 -2.81 -1.80 -6.35
C VAL A 132 -3.72 -2.48 -7.37
N GLU A 133 -4.63 -3.37 -6.96
CA GLU A 133 -5.62 -4.01 -7.81
C GLU A 133 -6.56 -3.01 -8.49
N HIS A 134 -6.90 -1.92 -7.82
CA HIS A 134 -7.73 -0.86 -8.38
C HIS A 134 -7.00 0.00 -9.41
N ALA A 135 -5.66 0.03 -9.36
CA ALA A 135 -4.80 0.68 -10.34
C ALA A 135 -4.36 -0.26 -11.46
N ARG A 136 -5.03 -1.41 -11.62
CA ARG A 136 -4.68 -2.46 -12.60
C ARG A 136 -3.23 -2.95 -12.43
N PHE A 137 -2.77 -3.01 -11.18
CA PHE A 137 -1.42 -3.43 -10.78
C PHE A 137 -0.29 -2.51 -11.26
N HIS A 138 -0.61 -1.30 -11.72
CA HIS A 138 0.39 -0.25 -11.90
C HIS A 138 0.69 0.38 -10.55
N PRO A 139 1.96 0.40 -10.11
CA PRO A 139 2.29 0.94 -8.80
C PRO A 139 2.40 2.47 -8.82
N LYS A 140 2.16 3.09 -7.67
CA LYS A 140 2.58 4.47 -7.43
C LYS A 140 4.12 4.53 -7.54
N PRO A 141 4.74 5.57 -8.07
CA PRO A 141 4.15 6.85 -8.48
C PRO A 141 3.80 6.95 -9.98
N ASP A 142 3.50 5.85 -10.64
CA ASP A 142 3.10 5.86 -12.04
C ASP A 142 1.87 6.77 -12.22
N ALA A 143 1.97 7.72 -13.16
CA ALA A 143 0.88 8.65 -13.46
C ALA A 143 -0.40 7.93 -13.89
N GLN A 144 -0.29 6.81 -14.60
CA GLN A 144 -1.44 6.01 -15.01
C GLN A 144 -2.15 5.37 -13.81
N ALA A 145 -1.39 4.95 -12.79
CA ALA A 145 -1.93 4.41 -11.55
C ALA A 145 -2.79 5.46 -10.83
N PHE A 146 -2.26 6.66 -10.64
CA PHE A 146 -3.00 7.77 -10.05
C PHE A 146 -4.24 8.14 -10.86
N ALA A 147 -4.11 8.26 -12.18
CA ALA A 147 -5.23 8.60 -13.04
C ALA A 147 -6.36 7.57 -12.94
N THR A 148 -6.04 6.28 -12.91
CA THR A 148 -7.03 5.20 -12.79
C THR A 148 -7.77 5.27 -11.46
N VAL A 149 -7.06 5.40 -10.35
CA VAL A 149 -7.66 5.45 -9.01
C VAL A 149 -8.47 6.74 -8.82
N PHE A 150 -7.94 7.88 -9.26
CA PHE A 150 -8.65 9.16 -9.13
C PHE A 150 -9.92 9.18 -9.95
N GLN A 151 -9.92 8.57 -11.13
CA GLN A 151 -11.12 8.44 -11.94
C GLN A 151 -12.16 7.51 -11.29
N LEU A 152 -11.71 6.39 -10.71
CA LEU A 152 -12.60 5.47 -9.98
C LEU A 152 -13.28 6.18 -8.79
N ASP A 153 -12.52 6.98 -8.07
CA ASP A 153 -13.03 7.70 -6.91
C ASP A 153 -13.90 8.90 -7.29
N GLY A 154 -13.65 9.49 -8.45
CA GLY A 154 -14.30 10.72 -8.88
C GLY A 154 -13.73 11.97 -8.19
N LEU A 155 -12.55 11.89 -7.57
CA LEU A 155 -11.93 13.05 -6.94
C LEU A 155 -11.35 14.00 -7.98
N ASP A 156 -11.25 15.28 -7.58
CA ASP A 156 -10.56 16.30 -8.35
C ASP A 156 -9.14 16.50 -7.80
N PRO A 157 -8.09 16.17 -8.57
CA PRO A 157 -6.70 16.31 -8.11
C PRO A 157 -6.33 17.75 -7.71
N VAL A 158 -6.93 18.74 -8.37
CA VAL A 158 -6.64 20.17 -8.11
C VAL A 158 -7.06 20.60 -6.70
N SER A 159 -8.13 19.99 -6.19
CA SER A 159 -8.66 20.26 -4.85
C SER A 159 -8.39 19.14 -3.85
N SER A 160 -7.37 18.31 -4.11
CA SER A 160 -6.98 17.20 -3.25
C SER A 160 -5.58 17.39 -2.66
N ALA A 161 -5.36 16.80 -1.49
CA ALA A 161 -4.06 16.74 -0.85
C ALA A 161 -3.71 15.29 -0.51
N MET A 162 -2.45 14.93 -0.58
CA MET A 162 -1.97 13.59 -0.30
C MET A 162 -0.96 13.58 0.84
N PHE A 163 -1.09 12.59 1.72
CA PHE A 163 -0.10 12.25 2.74
C PHE A 163 0.61 10.97 2.30
N GLU A 164 1.94 11.07 2.14
CA GLU A 164 2.77 10.00 1.61
C GLU A 164 4.11 9.98 2.38
N ASP A 165 4.68 8.80 2.65
CA ASP A 165 5.99 8.65 3.28
C ASP A 165 7.15 8.72 2.28
N ASP A 166 6.88 8.45 1.01
CA ASP A 166 7.84 8.51 -0.10
C ASP A 166 7.50 9.68 -1.03
N SER A 167 8.52 10.38 -1.52
CA SER A 167 8.37 11.60 -2.34
C SER A 167 8.66 11.36 -3.82
#